data_304dae45f47abbfe11b0ac976971ce1c
#
_entry.id   304dae45f47abbfe11b0ac976971ce1c
#
_cell.length_a   1.000
_cell.length_b   1.000
_cell.length_c   1.000
_cell.angle_alpha   90.00
_cell.angle_beta   90.00
_cell.angle_gamma   90.00
#
_symmetry.space_group_name_H-M   'P 1'
#
loop_
_entity.id
_entity.type
_entity.pdbx_description
1 polymer ?
#
loop_
_entity_poly.entity_id
_entity_poly.type
_entity_poly.pdbx_seq_one_letter_code
_entity_poly.pdbx_strand_id
1 'polypeptide(L)'
;EEKLLEDDMPSPTSDFYRVKRELLEFRRAILPLQDPLTRLIAGEISHVSSPQSFLDVLDHVSRIADEIQILSDLLDAALQANFVRIQLQQNSDTRKISALAAIALIPTLLIAIYSINFEYLDKFGNQKPYYLLAFSTIVLVAILSRNFRNRKWL
;
A
#
# COMPACT_ATOMS: atom_id res chain seq x y z
N GLU A 1 -7.10 -22.70 -21.37
CA GLU A 1 -7.16 -21.33 -20.80
C GLU A 1 -7.17 -21.32 -19.26
N GLU A 2 -7.25 -22.48 -18.60
CA GLU A 2 -7.39 -22.62 -17.14
C GLU A 2 -6.03 -22.80 -16.39
N LYS A 3 -4.90 -22.66 -17.10
CA LYS A 3 -3.55 -22.92 -16.55
C LYS A 3 -2.70 -21.67 -16.30
N LEU A 4 -3.27 -20.47 -16.44
CA LEU A 4 -2.54 -19.19 -16.29
C LEU A 4 -2.83 -18.47 -14.96
N LEU A 5 -3.57 -19.08 -14.04
CA LEU A 5 -3.88 -18.49 -12.71
C LEU A 5 -3.14 -19.15 -11.55
N GLU A 6 -2.21 -20.07 -11.85
CA GLU A 6 -1.40 -20.77 -10.86
C GLU A 6 0.03 -20.21 -10.83
N ASP A 7 0.15 -18.88 -10.78
CA ASP A 7 1.37 -18.21 -10.34
C ASP A 7 1.30 -18.08 -8.81
N ASP A 8 1.40 -19.25 -8.17
CA ASP A 8 1.43 -19.43 -6.71
C ASP A 8 2.79 -18.97 -6.15
N MET A 9 3.19 -17.74 -6.49
CA MET A 9 4.20 -17.06 -5.72
C MET A 9 3.55 -16.64 -4.41
N PRO A 10 4.01 -17.19 -3.26
CA PRO A 10 3.50 -16.80 -1.96
C PRO A 10 3.74 -15.30 -1.77
N SER A 11 2.74 -14.51 -2.11
CA SER A 11 2.83 -13.09 -1.84
C SER A 11 2.73 -12.91 -0.32
N PRO A 12 3.53 -12.06 0.29
CA PRO A 12 3.44 -11.78 1.72
C PRO A 12 1.99 -11.50 2.17
N THR A 13 1.19 -10.95 1.28
CA THR A 13 -0.22 -10.63 1.51
C THR A 13 -1.09 -11.89 1.61
N SER A 14 -0.84 -12.94 0.82
CA SER A 14 -1.61 -14.20 0.88
C SER A 14 -1.40 -14.92 2.22
N ASP A 15 -0.19 -14.90 2.75
CA ASP A 15 0.12 -15.50 4.05
C ASP A 15 -0.61 -14.78 5.20
N PHE A 16 -0.71 -13.44 5.16
CA PHE A 16 -1.49 -12.68 6.13
C PHE A 16 -2.97 -13.09 6.12
N TYR A 17 -3.58 -13.23 4.95
CA TYR A 17 -4.98 -13.63 4.84
C TYR A 17 -5.20 -15.08 5.31
N ARG A 18 -4.25 -15.98 5.06
CA ARG A 18 -4.31 -17.35 5.57
C ARG A 18 -4.30 -17.39 7.09
N VAL A 19 -3.32 -16.70 7.71
CA VAL A 19 -3.22 -16.63 9.18
C VAL A 19 -4.47 -15.98 9.79
N LYS A 20 -5.00 -14.92 9.18
CA LYS A 20 -6.24 -14.29 9.64
C LYS A 20 -7.43 -15.25 9.60
N ARG A 21 -7.54 -16.04 8.55
CA ARG A 21 -8.58 -17.04 8.42
C ARG A 21 -8.46 -18.11 9.51
N GLU A 22 -7.26 -18.61 9.76
CA GLU A 22 -7.00 -19.59 10.82
C GLU A 22 -7.36 -19.02 12.20
N LEU A 23 -6.99 -17.78 12.50
CA LEU A 23 -7.38 -17.10 13.74
C LEU A 23 -8.89 -16.98 13.90
N LEU A 24 -9.61 -16.63 12.82
CA LEU A 24 -11.07 -16.53 12.84
C LEU A 24 -11.75 -17.90 13.02
N GLU A 25 -11.23 -18.94 12.41
CA GLU A 25 -11.73 -20.31 12.59
C GLU A 25 -11.51 -20.77 14.04
N PHE A 26 -10.33 -20.47 14.61
CA PHE A 26 -10.02 -20.78 16.00
C PHE A 26 -10.93 -20.00 16.99
N ARG A 27 -11.15 -18.72 16.74
CA ARG A 27 -12.08 -17.90 17.52
C ARG A 27 -13.50 -18.46 17.50
N ARG A 28 -13.98 -18.89 16.32
CA ARG A 28 -15.31 -19.48 16.17
C ARG A 28 -15.46 -20.81 16.93
N ALA A 29 -14.39 -21.55 17.13
CA ALA A 29 -14.39 -22.77 17.90
C ALA A 29 -14.38 -22.51 19.42
N ILE A 30 -13.68 -21.47 19.88
CA ILE A 30 -13.45 -21.22 21.31
C ILE A 30 -14.56 -20.38 21.95
N LEU A 31 -15.01 -19.30 21.29
CA LEU A 31 -16.01 -18.40 21.89
C LEU A 31 -17.29 -19.11 22.35
N PRO A 32 -17.88 -20.06 21.61
CA PRO A 32 -19.09 -20.75 22.03
C PRO A 32 -18.91 -21.64 23.26
N LEU A 33 -17.66 -21.96 23.68
CA LEU A 33 -17.41 -22.78 24.85
C LEU A 33 -17.63 -22.03 26.17
N GLN A 34 -17.60 -20.69 26.16
CA GLN A 34 -17.77 -19.88 27.37
C GLN A 34 -19.17 -20.03 27.98
N ASP A 35 -20.22 -20.01 27.16
CA ASP A 35 -21.61 -20.09 27.65
C ASP A 35 -21.92 -21.44 28.29
N PRO A 36 -21.66 -22.61 27.65
CA PRO A 36 -21.88 -23.89 28.29
C PRO A 36 -21.07 -24.08 29.58
N LEU A 37 -19.82 -23.61 29.62
CA LEU A 37 -18.97 -23.70 30.82
C LEU A 37 -19.57 -22.85 31.96
N THR A 38 -20.03 -21.63 31.67
CA THR A 38 -20.66 -20.77 32.66
C THR A 38 -21.92 -21.39 33.23
N ARG A 39 -22.79 -21.97 32.36
CA ARG A 39 -24.04 -22.66 32.78
C ARG A 39 -23.77 -23.91 33.57
N LEU A 40 -22.68 -24.62 33.25
CA LEU A 40 -22.25 -25.83 33.95
C LEU A 40 -21.74 -25.48 35.36
N ILE A 41 -21.00 -24.40 35.53
CA ILE A 41 -20.53 -23.87 36.83
C ILE A 41 -21.72 -23.38 37.67
N ALA A 42 -22.72 -22.73 37.03
CA ALA A 42 -23.94 -22.29 37.70
C ALA A 42 -24.85 -23.45 38.15
N GLY A 43 -24.58 -24.68 37.75
CA GLY A 43 -25.38 -25.85 38.10
C GLY A 43 -26.69 -25.97 37.29
N GLU A 44 -26.83 -25.21 36.19
CA GLU A 44 -28.05 -25.22 35.37
C GLU A 44 -28.19 -26.48 34.50
N ILE A 45 -27.07 -27.07 34.10
CA ILE A 45 -27.07 -28.20 33.16
C ILE A 45 -26.84 -29.53 33.86
N SER A 46 -26.04 -29.57 34.95
CA SER A 46 -25.67 -30.77 35.67
C SER A 46 -25.09 -30.44 37.07
N HIS A 47 -25.29 -31.33 38.05
CA HIS A 47 -24.58 -31.21 39.31
C HIS A 47 -23.15 -31.70 39.18
N VAL A 48 -22.22 -30.77 39.15
CA VAL A 48 -20.79 -31.04 38.99
C VAL A 48 -20.16 -31.20 40.38
N SER A 49 -19.46 -32.32 40.60
CA SER A 49 -18.80 -32.62 41.86
C SER A 49 -17.62 -31.70 42.20
N SER A 50 -17.08 -30.96 41.23
CA SER A 50 -15.97 -30.04 41.42
C SER A 50 -16.09 -28.80 40.51
N PRO A 51 -16.86 -27.77 40.92
CA PRO A 51 -17.03 -26.53 40.15
C PRO A 51 -15.73 -25.78 39.92
N GLN A 52 -14.76 -25.90 40.84
CA GLN A 52 -13.48 -25.19 40.77
C GLN A 52 -12.64 -25.55 39.54
N SER A 53 -12.64 -26.85 39.16
CA SER A 53 -11.89 -27.28 37.95
C SER A 53 -12.47 -26.68 36.66
N PHE A 54 -13.76 -26.42 36.61
CA PHE A 54 -14.40 -25.77 35.46
C PHE A 54 -14.22 -24.24 35.45
N LEU A 55 -14.00 -23.60 36.59
CA LEU A 55 -13.60 -22.22 36.68
C LEU A 55 -12.22 -22.01 36.07
N ASP A 56 -11.26 -22.88 36.36
CA ASP A 56 -9.93 -22.82 35.74
C ASP A 56 -10.01 -22.99 34.20
N VAL A 57 -10.87 -23.90 33.72
CA VAL A 57 -11.08 -24.08 32.27
C VAL A 57 -11.72 -22.81 31.65
N LEU A 58 -12.71 -22.23 32.32
CA LEU A 58 -13.37 -21.00 31.83
C LEU A 58 -12.37 -19.83 31.75
N ASP A 59 -11.52 -19.69 32.76
CA ASP A 59 -10.47 -18.66 32.79
C ASP A 59 -9.47 -18.87 31.62
N HIS A 60 -9.05 -20.11 31.37
CA HIS A 60 -8.20 -20.45 30.24
C HIS A 60 -8.85 -20.14 28.89
N VAL A 61 -10.12 -20.53 28.72
CA VAL A 61 -10.88 -20.24 27.49
C VAL A 61 -11.03 -18.73 27.26
N SER A 62 -11.32 -17.98 28.31
CA SER A 62 -11.43 -16.52 28.24
C SER A 62 -10.10 -15.87 27.87
N ARG A 63 -9.01 -16.29 28.48
CA ARG A 63 -7.67 -15.78 28.16
C ARG A 63 -7.24 -16.11 26.74
N ILE A 64 -7.52 -17.32 26.24
CA ILE A 64 -7.24 -17.68 24.85
C ILE A 64 -8.07 -16.83 23.88
N ALA A 65 -9.34 -16.58 24.21
CA ALA A 65 -10.19 -15.71 23.39
C ALA A 65 -9.64 -14.28 23.29
N ASP A 66 -9.15 -13.73 24.40
CA ASP A 66 -8.52 -12.40 24.45
C ASP A 66 -7.19 -12.38 23.66
N GLU A 67 -6.36 -13.41 23.79
CA GLU A 67 -5.10 -13.54 23.03
C GLU A 67 -5.37 -13.58 21.52
N ILE A 68 -6.39 -14.34 21.08
CA ILE A 68 -6.81 -14.38 19.67
C ILE A 68 -7.24 -12.99 19.19
N GLN A 69 -7.95 -12.23 20.01
CA GLN A 69 -8.36 -10.89 19.66
C GLN A 69 -7.14 -9.98 19.49
N ILE A 70 -6.22 -10.00 20.43
CA ILE A 70 -4.98 -9.21 20.36
C ILE A 70 -4.17 -9.57 19.11
N LEU A 71 -4.02 -10.86 18.80
CA LEU A 71 -3.31 -11.31 17.61
C LEU A 71 -4.02 -10.85 16.32
N SER A 72 -5.35 -10.88 16.30
CA SER A 72 -6.14 -10.37 15.16
C SER A 72 -5.91 -8.87 14.95
N ASP A 73 -5.93 -8.09 16.03
CA ASP A 73 -5.71 -6.64 15.97
C ASP A 73 -4.29 -6.29 15.53
N LEU A 74 -3.28 -7.03 16.01
CA LEU A 74 -1.90 -6.88 15.56
C LEU A 74 -1.73 -7.21 14.08
N LEU A 75 -2.40 -8.26 13.60
CA LEU A 75 -2.38 -8.64 12.19
C LEU A 75 -3.02 -7.56 11.31
N ASP A 76 -4.15 -6.99 11.74
CA ASP A 76 -4.81 -5.90 11.03
C ASP A 76 -3.93 -4.64 11.00
N ALA A 77 -3.26 -4.30 12.10
CA ALA A 77 -2.31 -3.20 12.16
C ALA A 77 -1.12 -3.43 11.21
N ALA A 78 -0.58 -4.66 11.15
CA ALA A 78 0.51 -5.00 10.25
C ALA A 78 0.10 -4.91 8.77
N LEU A 79 -1.10 -5.39 8.42
CA LEU A 79 -1.67 -5.24 7.08
C LEU A 79 -1.83 -3.76 6.71
N GLN A 80 -2.38 -2.95 7.60
CA GLN A 80 -2.57 -1.52 7.37
C GLN A 80 -1.23 -0.80 7.17
N ALA A 81 -0.22 -1.12 7.97
CA ALA A 81 1.13 -0.58 7.80
C ALA A 81 1.74 -0.94 6.44
N ASN A 82 1.52 -2.18 5.97
CA ASN A 82 1.97 -2.60 4.66
C ASN A 82 1.26 -1.84 3.52
N PHE A 83 -0.06 -1.63 3.60
CA PHE A 83 -0.80 -0.82 2.63
C PHE A 83 -0.30 0.63 2.59
N VAL A 84 -0.07 1.24 3.74
CA VAL A 84 0.49 2.60 3.82
C VAL A 84 1.86 2.66 3.15
N ARG A 85 2.72 1.67 3.36
CA ARG A 85 4.03 1.58 2.72
C ARG A 85 3.92 1.53 1.20
N ILE A 86 3.01 0.69 0.68
CA ILE A 86 2.76 0.58 -0.77
C ILE A 86 2.25 1.92 -1.34
N GLN A 87 1.32 2.59 -0.66
CA GLN A 87 0.81 3.90 -1.07
C GLN A 87 1.91 4.97 -1.10
N LEU A 88 2.80 4.99 -0.10
CA LEU A 88 3.93 5.91 -0.08
C LEU A 88 4.88 5.65 -1.25
N GLN A 89 5.13 4.39 -1.58
CA GLN A 89 5.95 4.02 -2.73
C GLN A 89 5.29 4.45 -4.04
N GLN A 90 4.00 4.16 -4.24
CA GLN A 90 3.25 4.60 -5.42
C GLN A 90 3.25 6.12 -5.58
N ASN A 91 3.08 6.86 -4.47
CA ASN A 91 3.16 8.32 -4.49
C ASN A 91 4.56 8.81 -4.92
N SER A 92 5.62 8.16 -4.42
CA SER A 92 7.00 8.44 -4.85
C SER A 92 7.18 8.20 -6.34
N ASP A 93 6.70 7.07 -6.83
CA ASP A 93 6.85 6.70 -8.25
C ASP A 93 6.02 7.60 -9.16
N THR A 94 4.81 7.98 -8.75
CA THR A 94 3.98 8.98 -9.45
C THR A 94 4.68 10.33 -9.54
N ARG A 95 5.37 10.78 -8.49
CA ARG A 95 6.16 12.02 -8.52
C ARG A 95 7.31 11.94 -9.51
N LYS A 96 8.02 10.82 -9.58
CA LYS A 96 9.11 10.60 -10.54
C LYS A 96 8.59 10.64 -11.98
N ILE A 97 7.49 9.92 -12.25
CA ILE A 97 6.85 9.90 -13.57
C ILE A 97 6.41 11.32 -13.97
N SER A 98 5.78 12.05 -13.05
CA SER A 98 5.33 13.42 -13.30
C SER A 98 6.52 14.38 -13.57
N ALA A 99 7.62 14.21 -12.85
CA ALA A 99 8.83 14.99 -13.07
C ALA A 99 9.45 14.71 -14.45
N LEU A 100 9.54 13.41 -14.83
CA LEU A 100 10.03 13.02 -16.15
C LEU A 100 9.12 13.53 -17.27
N ALA A 101 7.81 13.43 -17.10
CA ALA A 101 6.83 13.97 -18.06
C ALA A 101 6.99 15.48 -18.23
N ALA A 102 7.17 16.24 -17.15
CA ALA A 102 7.38 17.69 -17.21
C ALA A 102 8.70 18.05 -17.94
N ILE A 103 9.77 17.30 -17.68
CA ILE A 103 11.07 17.50 -18.36
C ILE A 103 10.96 17.26 -19.86
N ALA A 104 10.13 16.30 -20.29
CA ALA A 104 9.91 16.01 -21.70
C ALA A 104 8.91 16.98 -22.37
N LEU A 105 7.78 17.27 -21.69
CA LEU A 105 6.67 18.01 -22.26
C LEU A 105 6.99 19.52 -22.45
N ILE A 106 7.63 20.16 -21.48
CA ILE A 106 7.89 21.60 -21.53
C ILE A 106 8.80 21.98 -22.70
N PRO A 107 9.95 21.32 -22.94
CA PRO A 107 10.75 21.59 -24.14
C PRO A 107 9.99 21.32 -25.45
N THR A 108 9.21 20.24 -25.50
CA THR A 108 8.43 19.89 -26.69
C THR A 108 7.41 20.97 -27.04
N LEU A 109 6.73 21.54 -26.03
CA LEU A 109 5.78 22.64 -26.18
C LEU A 109 6.47 23.90 -26.70
N LEU A 110 7.66 24.24 -26.17
CA LEU A 110 8.43 25.39 -26.64
C LEU A 110 8.84 25.24 -28.10
N ILE A 111 9.31 24.08 -28.49
CA ILE A 111 9.67 23.77 -29.89
C ILE A 111 8.45 23.84 -30.80
N ALA A 112 7.29 23.31 -30.36
CA ALA A 112 6.05 23.36 -31.11
C ALA A 112 5.56 24.81 -31.34
N ILE A 113 5.54 25.64 -30.30
CA ILE A 113 5.17 27.07 -30.42
C ILE A 113 6.10 27.81 -31.37
N TYR A 114 7.39 27.53 -31.31
CA TYR A 114 8.37 28.11 -32.18
C TYR A 114 8.19 27.69 -33.65
N SER A 115 7.86 26.42 -33.88
CA SER A 115 7.61 25.84 -35.21
C SER A 115 6.45 26.53 -35.95
N ILE A 116 5.41 26.96 -35.22
CA ILE A 116 4.25 27.65 -35.80
C ILE A 116 4.64 29.03 -36.37
N ASN A 117 5.64 29.68 -35.80
CA ASN A 117 6.07 31.04 -36.19
C ASN A 117 7.25 31.05 -37.18
N PHE A 118 7.59 29.90 -37.75
CA PHE A 118 8.77 29.71 -38.57
C PHE A 118 8.80 30.57 -39.83
N GLU A 119 7.65 30.75 -40.47
CA GLU A 119 7.51 31.56 -41.70
C GLU A 119 7.83 33.05 -41.51
N TYR A 120 7.64 33.57 -40.30
CA TYR A 120 7.95 34.95 -39.94
C TYR A 120 9.44 35.17 -39.63
N LEU A 121 10.12 34.16 -39.12
CA LEU A 121 11.52 34.24 -38.70
C LEU A 121 12.53 34.07 -39.85
N ASP A 122 12.12 33.36 -40.90
CA ASP A 122 12.96 33.15 -42.08
C ASP A 122 13.20 34.48 -42.89
N LYS A 123 12.29 35.43 -42.75
CA LYS A 123 12.42 36.79 -43.36
C LYS A 123 13.61 37.60 -42.79
N PHE A 124 14.18 37.22 -41.65
CA PHE A 124 15.29 37.92 -41.04
C PHE A 124 16.68 37.40 -41.46
N GLY A 125 16.76 36.31 -42.25
CA GLY A 125 18.01 35.78 -42.81
C GLY A 125 19.11 35.42 -41.77
N ASN A 126 18.74 35.27 -40.52
CA ASN A 126 19.68 35.17 -39.42
C ASN A 126 19.47 33.90 -38.63
N GLN A 127 20.49 33.02 -38.57
CA GLN A 127 20.41 31.74 -37.83
C GLN A 127 20.46 31.91 -36.29
N LYS A 128 20.68 33.17 -35.82
CA LYS A 128 20.78 33.47 -34.37
C LYS A 128 19.60 33.04 -33.51
N PRO A 129 18.32 33.16 -33.97
CA PRO A 129 17.16 32.74 -33.18
C PRO A 129 17.13 31.25 -32.90
N TYR A 130 17.66 30.39 -33.78
CA TYR A 130 17.77 28.95 -33.57
C TYR A 130 18.69 28.57 -32.43
N TYR A 131 19.89 29.18 -32.41
CA TYR A 131 20.87 28.94 -31.35
C TYR A 131 20.34 29.43 -29.99
N LEU A 132 19.61 30.54 -30.00
CA LEU A 132 19.03 31.13 -28.80
C LEU A 132 17.91 30.23 -28.24
N LEU A 133 17.06 29.65 -29.11
CA LEU A 133 16.02 28.69 -28.71
C LEU A 133 16.64 27.40 -28.19
N ALA A 134 17.60 26.82 -28.90
CA ALA A 134 18.28 25.62 -28.48
C ALA A 134 18.97 25.83 -27.11
N PHE A 135 19.65 26.96 -26.95
CA PHE A 135 20.31 27.29 -25.69
C PHE A 135 19.31 27.48 -24.55
N SER A 136 18.21 28.22 -24.78
CA SER A 136 17.17 28.45 -23.76
C SER A 136 16.48 27.15 -23.34
N THR A 137 16.24 26.20 -24.28
CA THR A 137 15.66 24.89 -24.01
C THR A 137 16.59 24.05 -23.16
N ILE A 138 17.90 24.01 -23.48
CA ILE A 138 18.89 23.27 -22.70
C ILE A 138 19.00 23.83 -21.28
N VAL A 139 19.05 25.16 -21.13
CA VAL A 139 19.09 25.82 -19.82
C VAL A 139 17.84 25.50 -19.00
N LEU A 140 16.66 25.55 -19.62
CA LEU A 140 15.40 25.23 -18.96
C LEU A 140 15.35 23.78 -18.48
N VAL A 141 15.75 22.82 -19.33
CA VAL A 141 15.85 21.39 -18.95
C VAL A 141 16.84 21.20 -17.80
N ALA A 142 17.97 21.87 -17.83
CA ALA A 142 18.96 21.80 -16.77
C ALA A 142 18.42 22.37 -15.42
N ILE A 143 17.70 23.50 -15.47
CA ILE A 143 17.07 24.09 -14.28
C ILE A 143 16.00 23.17 -13.72
N LEU A 144 15.12 22.63 -14.57
CA LEU A 144 14.07 21.72 -14.15
C LEU A 144 14.64 20.44 -13.52
N SER A 145 15.60 19.82 -14.18
CA SER A 145 16.26 18.61 -13.68
C SER A 145 16.93 18.85 -12.32
N ARG A 146 17.62 20.00 -12.19
CA ARG A 146 18.25 20.40 -10.92
C ARG A 146 17.22 20.64 -9.82
N ASN A 147 16.11 21.29 -10.13
CA ASN A 147 15.05 21.58 -9.17
C ASN A 147 14.34 20.31 -8.70
N PHE A 148 14.03 19.39 -9.61
CA PHE A 148 13.41 18.11 -9.27
C PHE A 148 14.36 17.21 -8.47
N ARG A 149 15.66 17.20 -8.80
CA ARG A 149 16.66 16.49 -8.01
C ARG A 149 16.78 17.07 -6.60
N ASN A 150 16.79 18.39 -6.44
CA ASN A 150 16.86 19.04 -5.14
C ASN A 150 15.62 18.76 -4.27
N ARG A 151 14.45 18.58 -4.90
CA ARG A 151 13.20 18.20 -4.21
C ARG A 151 13.02 16.70 -4.00
N LYS A 152 14.04 15.88 -4.33
CA LYS A 152 13.98 14.41 -4.26
C LYS A 152 12.82 13.80 -5.06
N TRP A 153 12.50 14.39 -6.20
CA TRP A 153 11.48 13.88 -7.12
C TRP A 153 12.10 13.00 -8.23
N LEU A 154 13.42 13.10 -8.36
CA LEU A 154 14.26 12.28 -9.25
C LEU A 154 15.38 11.63 -8.45
#